data_37ffadc2d68ca308208f9a4931e5647f
#
_entry.id   37ffadc2d68ca308208f9a4931e5647f
#
_cell.length_a   1.000
_cell.length_b   1.000
_cell.length_c   1.000
_cell.angle_alpha   90.00
_cell.angle_beta   90.00
_cell.angle_gamma   90.00
#
_symmetry.space_group_name_H-M   'P 1'
#
loop_
_entity.id
_entity.type
_entity.pdbx_description
1 polymer ?
#
loop_
_entity_poly.entity_id
_entity_poly.type
_entity_poly.pdbx_seq_one_letter_code
_entity_poly.pdbx_strand_id
1 'polypeptide(L)'
;GLKDINGVPIFQVGIGKTNAAMNMTEIILKEKPDLVVNFGSCGNLKKHKVGEIIEVGEVYNNIDVRPFAEYGCTPENNICEIKLSDSGIKCFSTDQIYDNTRVDYAHKYIEMIRECDIVDMECYPLGYVCKKYDIGFKSYKWVSDDGNVDTWEQNAAIGFQNFREHFLQTFFGEY
;
A
#
# COMPACT_ATOMS: atom_id res chain seq x y z
N GLY A 1 -7.20 -12.37 -16.56
CA GLY A 1 -7.60 -11.29 -15.69
C GLY A 1 -8.10 -10.10 -16.49
N LEU A 2 -8.81 -9.19 -15.85
CA LEU A 2 -9.21 -7.92 -16.45
C LEU A 2 -7.94 -7.16 -16.88
N LYS A 3 -7.94 -6.62 -18.09
CA LYS A 3 -6.79 -5.89 -18.63
C LYS A 3 -6.92 -4.38 -18.41
N ASP A 4 -8.13 -3.89 -18.21
CA ASP A 4 -8.43 -2.47 -17.98
C ASP A 4 -9.76 -2.26 -17.24
N ILE A 5 -9.94 -1.05 -16.69
CA ILE A 5 -11.21 -0.52 -16.19
C ILE A 5 -11.49 0.76 -16.95
N ASN A 6 -12.56 0.79 -17.76
CA ASN A 6 -12.95 1.95 -18.57
C ASN A 6 -11.80 2.53 -19.42
N GLY A 7 -11.00 1.64 -20.04
CA GLY A 7 -9.84 2.01 -20.87
C GLY A 7 -8.56 2.35 -20.07
N VAL A 8 -8.61 2.37 -18.73
CA VAL A 8 -7.42 2.54 -17.88
C VAL A 8 -6.75 1.19 -17.66
N PRO A 9 -5.50 0.98 -18.12
CA PRO A 9 -4.84 -0.31 -18.04
C PRO A 9 -4.55 -0.73 -16.60
N ILE A 10 -4.63 -2.02 -16.32
CA ILE A 10 -4.36 -2.62 -15.01
C ILE A 10 -3.10 -3.45 -15.08
N PHE A 11 -2.22 -3.25 -14.12
CA PHE A 11 -0.97 -3.98 -13.97
C PHE A 11 -0.89 -4.63 -12.59
N GLN A 12 -0.34 -5.83 -12.52
CA GLN A 12 0.01 -6.50 -11.27
C GLN A 12 1.48 -6.26 -10.96
N VAL A 13 1.77 -5.74 -9.78
CA VAL A 13 3.14 -5.41 -9.36
C VAL A 13 3.80 -6.49 -8.51
N GLY A 14 3.04 -7.55 -8.14
CA GLY A 14 3.54 -8.64 -7.29
C GLY A 14 3.53 -8.28 -5.80
N ILE A 15 3.88 -9.25 -4.97
CA ILE A 15 3.89 -9.13 -3.52
C ILE A 15 5.28 -8.69 -3.05
N GLY A 16 5.30 -7.77 -2.07
CA GLY A 16 6.49 -7.31 -1.39
C GLY A 16 7.20 -6.14 -2.08
N LYS A 17 8.02 -5.45 -1.31
CA LYS A 17 8.62 -4.16 -1.69
C LYS A 17 9.51 -4.27 -2.93
N THR A 18 10.29 -5.33 -3.06
CA THR A 18 11.20 -5.51 -4.20
C THR A 18 10.45 -5.69 -5.51
N ASN A 19 9.45 -6.58 -5.56
CA ASN A 19 8.65 -6.80 -6.76
C ASN A 19 7.87 -5.55 -7.15
N ALA A 20 7.25 -4.89 -6.17
CA ALA A 20 6.49 -3.68 -6.38
C ALA A 20 7.35 -2.56 -6.99
N ALA A 21 8.54 -2.31 -6.45
CA ALA A 21 9.46 -1.28 -6.97
C ALA A 21 9.96 -1.60 -8.38
N MET A 22 10.37 -2.85 -8.63
CA MET A 22 10.88 -3.28 -9.93
C MET A 22 9.81 -3.17 -11.02
N ASN A 23 8.64 -3.78 -10.80
CA ASN A 23 7.57 -3.79 -11.79
C ASN A 23 6.98 -2.39 -12.01
N MET A 24 6.85 -1.56 -10.96
CA MET A 24 6.42 -0.17 -11.12
C MET A 24 7.40 0.65 -11.95
N THR A 25 8.69 0.44 -11.76
CA THR A 25 9.71 1.12 -12.58
C THR A 25 9.56 0.76 -14.06
N GLU A 26 9.39 -0.51 -14.40
CA GLU A 26 9.17 -0.96 -15.77
C GLU A 26 7.88 -0.37 -16.36
N ILE A 27 6.78 -0.36 -15.60
CA ILE A 27 5.49 0.21 -16.01
C ILE A 27 5.65 1.71 -16.33
N ILE A 28 6.26 2.49 -15.42
CA ILE A 28 6.45 3.93 -15.63
C ILE A 28 7.30 4.22 -16.87
N LEU A 29 8.40 3.50 -17.06
CA LEU A 29 9.28 3.71 -18.20
C LEU A 29 8.61 3.38 -19.55
N LYS A 30 7.73 2.39 -19.55
CA LYS A 30 7.01 1.93 -20.75
C LYS A 30 5.77 2.74 -21.05
N GLU A 31 4.89 2.91 -20.05
CA GLU A 31 3.56 3.51 -20.23
C GLU A 31 3.56 5.04 -20.05
N LYS A 32 4.54 5.60 -19.32
CA LYS A 32 4.69 7.04 -19.03
C LYS A 32 3.40 7.68 -18.50
N PRO A 33 2.78 7.16 -17.44
CA PRO A 33 1.54 7.70 -16.89
C PRO A 33 1.79 9.03 -16.19
N ASP A 34 0.79 9.91 -16.18
CA ASP A 34 0.78 11.11 -15.32
C ASP A 34 0.32 10.82 -13.90
N LEU A 35 -0.49 9.76 -13.74
CA LEU A 35 -1.06 9.32 -12.46
C LEU A 35 -1.07 7.80 -12.36
N VAL A 36 -0.64 7.29 -11.23
CA VAL A 36 -0.79 5.89 -10.83
C VAL A 36 -1.80 5.80 -9.70
N VAL A 37 -2.78 4.92 -9.83
CA VAL A 37 -3.73 4.56 -8.78
C VAL A 37 -3.42 3.14 -8.33
N ASN A 38 -2.91 3.02 -7.11
CA ASN A 38 -2.67 1.72 -6.49
C ASN A 38 -3.94 1.21 -5.80
N PHE A 39 -4.21 -0.06 -5.97
CA PHE A 39 -5.18 -0.80 -5.19
C PHE A 39 -4.59 -2.13 -4.72
N GLY A 40 -4.88 -2.50 -3.48
CA GLY A 40 -4.46 -3.76 -2.89
C GLY A 40 -5.13 -4.02 -1.54
N SER A 41 -4.97 -5.23 -1.03
CA SER A 41 -5.41 -5.58 0.31
C SER A 41 -4.53 -4.95 1.39
N CYS A 42 -5.08 -4.79 2.59
CA CYS A 42 -4.34 -4.39 3.78
C CYS A 42 -4.92 -5.05 5.03
N GLY A 43 -4.07 -5.26 6.03
CA GLY A 43 -4.48 -5.64 7.37
C GLY A 43 -4.91 -4.41 8.18
N ASN A 44 -5.98 -4.55 8.96
CA ASN A 44 -6.45 -3.52 9.89
C ASN A 44 -5.64 -3.56 11.18
N LEU A 45 -5.18 -2.39 11.63
CA LEU A 45 -4.43 -2.24 12.89
C LEU A 45 -5.23 -1.57 14.01
N LYS A 46 -6.34 -0.90 13.68
CA LYS A 46 -7.12 -0.11 14.65
C LYS A 46 -8.62 -0.33 14.53
N LYS A 47 -9.30 0.56 13.78
CA LYS A 47 -10.76 0.74 13.83
C LYS A 47 -11.49 0.47 12.53
N HIS A 48 -10.76 0.18 11.46
CA HIS A 48 -11.40 -0.09 10.18
C HIS A 48 -12.06 -1.45 10.17
N LYS A 49 -13.09 -1.60 9.35
CA LYS A 49 -13.83 -2.86 9.23
C LYS A 49 -13.35 -3.63 8.01
N VAL A 50 -13.28 -4.95 8.14
CA VAL A 50 -13.11 -5.83 6.98
C VAL A 50 -14.20 -5.52 5.95
N GLY A 51 -13.79 -5.33 4.70
CA GLY A 51 -14.67 -4.94 3.60
C GLY A 51 -14.63 -3.45 3.26
N GLU A 52 -14.03 -2.61 4.10
CA GLU A 52 -13.90 -1.17 3.86
C GLU A 52 -12.82 -0.87 2.81
N ILE A 53 -13.09 0.08 1.91
CA ILE A 53 -12.08 0.67 1.03
C ILE A 53 -11.69 2.02 1.60
N ILE A 54 -10.40 2.24 1.80
CA ILE A 54 -9.85 3.43 2.41
C ILE A 54 -8.77 4.08 1.54
N GLU A 55 -8.76 5.40 1.49
CA GLU A 55 -7.70 6.17 0.86
C GLU A 55 -6.55 6.36 1.83
N VAL A 56 -5.33 6.04 1.39
CA VAL A 56 -4.11 6.21 2.20
C VAL A 56 -3.68 7.67 2.20
N GLY A 57 -3.50 8.24 3.39
CA GLY A 57 -3.00 9.61 3.58
C GLY A 57 -1.48 9.68 3.63
N GLU A 58 -0.88 8.79 4.40
CA GLU A 58 0.56 8.72 4.60
C GLU A 58 1.03 7.28 4.59
N VAL A 59 2.21 7.01 4.02
CA VAL A 59 2.80 5.68 4.04
C VAL A 59 4.21 5.70 4.61
N TYR A 60 4.51 4.74 5.48
CA TYR A 60 5.76 4.55 6.19
C TYR A 60 6.47 3.29 5.74
N ASN A 61 7.81 3.35 5.68
CA ASN A 61 8.63 2.22 5.28
C ASN A 61 9.09 1.40 6.49
N ASN A 62 9.06 0.09 6.38
CA ASN A 62 9.69 -0.82 7.34
C ASN A 62 11.10 -1.18 6.89
N ILE A 63 12.08 -0.40 7.32
CA ILE A 63 13.49 -0.72 7.19
C ILE A 63 14.23 -0.25 8.45
N ASP A 64 15.14 -1.05 8.96
CA ASP A 64 15.96 -0.72 10.13
C ASP A 64 17.45 -0.89 9.80
N VAL A 65 18.11 0.21 9.57
CA VAL A 65 19.56 0.28 9.31
C VAL A 65 20.28 1.13 10.37
N ARG A 66 19.66 1.31 11.55
CA ARG A 66 20.27 2.08 12.63
C ARG A 66 21.61 1.47 13.10
N PRO A 67 22.63 2.27 13.42
CA PRO A 67 22.57 3.73 13.63
C PRO A 67 22.90 4.57 12.38
N PHE A 68 22.93 4.02 11.18
CA PHE A 68 23.34 4.74 9.96
C PHE A 68 22.28 5.71 9.44
N ALA A 69 20.99 5.42 9.68
CA ALA A 69 19.87 6.30 9.38
C ALA A 69 18.75 6.06 10.39
N GLU A 70 17.76 6.97 10.43
CA GLU A 70 16.55 6.78 11.23
C GLU A 70 15.74 5.58 10.71
N TYR A 71 14.89 5.01 11.58
CA TYR A 71 13.99 3.93 11.18
C TYR A 71 13.08 4.38 10.02
N GLY A 72 12.94 3.54 9.03
CA GLY A 72 12.19 3.84 7.81
C GLY A 72 13.02 4.45 6.70
N CYS A 73 14.20 4.99 6.99
CA CYS A 73 15.13 5.60 6.05
C CYS A 73 16.37 4.73 5.76
N THR A 74 17.09 5.09 4.72
CA THR A 74 18.47 4.61 4.46
C THR A 74 19.41 5.80 4.29
N PRO A 75 20.74 5.63 4.42
CA PRO A 75 21.70 6.72 4.16
C PRO A 75 21.59 7.34 2.77
N GLU A 76 21.18 6.57 1.78
CA GLU A 76 20.99 7.00 0.39
C GLU A 76 19.63 7.67 0.17
N ASN A 77 18.69 7.50 1.11
CA ASN A 77 17.32 7.96 0.98
C ASN A 77 16.73 8.39 2.32
N ASN A 78 16.57 9.69 2.51
CA ASN A 78 15.98 10.28 3.72
C ASN A 78 14.44 10.37 3.66
N ILE A 79 13.78 9.61 2.78
CA ILE A 79 12.32 9.57 2.67
C ILE A 79 11.82 8.40 3.50
N CYS A 80 11.54 8.63 4.79
CA CYS A 80 11.01 7.60 5.70
C CYS A 80 9.50 7.44 5.55
N GLU A 81 8.84 8.50 5.12
CA GLU A 81 7.40 8.60 4.93
C GLU A 81 7.06 9.35 3.63
N ILE A 82 5.91 9.06 3.06
CA ILE A 82 5.39 9.75 1.88
C ILE A 82 3.96 10.17 2.14
N LYS A 83 3.67 11.48 2.04
CA LYS A 83 2.30 11.99 2.08
C LYS A 83 1.65 11.79 0.71
N LEU A 84 0.45 11.17 0.69
CA LEU A 84 -0.32 10.84 -0.50
C LEU A 84 -1.61 11.64 -0.61
N SER A 85 -2.29 11.89 0.52
CA SER A 85 -3.55 12.66 0.58
C SER A 85 -3.76 13.26 1.97
N ASP A 86 -4.86 13.98 2.14
CA ASP A 86 -5.26 14.56 3.43
C ASP A 86 -6.25 13.67 4.22
N SER A 87 -6.37 12.38 3.87
CA SER A 87 -7.27 11.44 4.56
C SER A 87 -6.89 11.20 6.03
N GLY A 88 -5.64 11.44 6.39
CA GLY A 88 -5.09 11.19 7.72
C GLY A 88 -4.85 9.71 8.04
N ILE A 89 -5.10 8.80 7.10
CA ILE A 89 -4.90 7.35 7.27
C ILE A 89 -3.43 7.00 7.08
N LYS A 90 -2.84 6.34 8.07
CA LYS A 90 -1.44 5.93 8.08
C LYS A 90 -1.28 4.45 7.71
N CYS A 91 -0.52 4.19 6.65
CA CYS A 91 -0.18 2.85 6.17
C CYS A 91 1.27 2.51 6.50
N PHE A 92 1.53 1.32 7.02
CA PHE A 92 2.86 0.79 7.26
C PHE A 92 3.20 -0.30 6.26
N SER A 93 4.14 -0.04 5.35
CA SER A 93 4.55 -1.02 4.33
C SER A 93 5.72 -1.86 4.80
N THR A 94 5.55 -3.19 4.81
CA THR A 94 6.52 -4.15 5.35
C THR A 94 6.64 -5.38 4.46
N ASP A 95 7.81 -6.03 4.41
CA ASP A 95 7.99 -7.35 3.77
C ASP A 95 7.67 -8.52 4.71
N GLN A 96 7.12 -8.23 5.87
CA GLN A 96 6.73 -9.22 6.87
C GLN A 96 5.21 -9.21 7.03
N ILE A 97 4.56 -10.35 6.83
CA ILE A 97 3.12 -10.48 7.10
C ILE A 97 2.88 -10.18 8.59
N TYR A 98 1.95 -9.26 8.83
CA TYR A 98 1.49 -8.98 10.18
C TYR A 98 0.52 -10.06 10.65
N ASP A 99 0.83 -10.66 11.80
CA ASP A 99 0.01 -11.64 12.48
C ASP A 99 -0.20 -11.18 13.92
N ASN A 100 -1.44 -10.90 14.29
CA ASN A 100 -1.80 -10.37 15.61
C ASN A 100 -1.57 -11.36 16.76
N THR A 101 -1.31 -12.64 16.46
CA THR A 101 -0.97 -13.68 17.45
C THR A 101 0.53 -13.80 17.71
N ARG A 102 1.34 -13.23 16.84
CA ARG A 102 2.80 -13.29 16.92
C ARG A 102 3.35 -12.30 17.94
N VAL A 103 4.26 -12.74 18.80
CA VAL A 103 4.79 -11.95 19.93
C VAL A 103 6.26 -11.55 19.81
N ASP A 104 6.98 -12.07 18.81
CA ASP A 104 8.44 -11.90 18.64
C ASP A 104 8.84 -10.80 17.65
N TYR A 105 7.94 -9.84 17.40
CA TYR A 105 8.27 -8.67 16.58
C TYR A 105 9.29 -7.75 17.25
N ALA A 106 10.17 -7.16 16.44
CA ALA A 106 11.10 -6.14 16.92
C ALA A 106 10.35 -4.94 17.53
N HIS A 107 10.92 -4.37 18.60
CA HIS A 107 10.29 -3.28 19.37
C HIS A 107 9.83 -2.12 18.47
N LYS A 108 10.68 -1.67 17.53
CA LYS A 108 10.36 -0.56 16.62
C LYS A 108 9.25 -0.91 15.63
N TYR A 109 9.16 -2.16 15.20
CA TYR A 109 8.05 -2.65 14.41
C TYR A 109 6.72 -2.54 15.18
N ILE A 110 6.72 -2.94 16.45
CA ILE A 110 5.53 -2.84 17.31
C ILE A 110 5.10 -1.38 17.52
N GLU A 111 6.05 -0.44 17.69
CA GLU A 111 5.72 0.98 17.76
C GLU A 111 5.00 1.45 16.49
N MET A 112 5.52 1.12 15.31
CA MET A 112 4.91 1.49 14.04
C MET A 112 3.50 0.88 13.87
N ILE A 113 3.30 -0.38 14.25
CA ILE A 113 1.99 -1.03 14.26
C ILE A 113 0.99 -0.27 15.13
N ARG A 114 1.42 0.28 16.26
CA ARG A 114 0.55 1.08 17.16
C ARG A 114 0.24 2.47 16.62
N GLU A 115 1.13 3.06 15.86
CA GLU A 115 0.97 4.41 15.30
C GLU A 115 0.18 4.42 14.00
N CYS A 116 0.29 3.36 13.18
CA CYS A 116 -0.39 3.25 11.90
C CYS A 116 -1.82 2.71 12.02
N ASP A 117 -2.64 2.94 11.01
CA ASP A 117 -4.04 2.48 10.93
C ASP A 117 -4.16 1.15 10.21
N ILE A 118 -3.32 0.92 9.20
CA ILE A 118 -3.29 -0.27 8.36
C ILE A 118 -1.85 -0.69 8.04
N VAL A 119 -1.69 -1.95 7.65
CA VAL A 119 -0.43 -2.53 7.19
C VAL A 119 -0.59 -3.17 5.81
N ASP A 120 0.41 -2.98 4.96
CA ASP A 120 0.50 -3.59 3.64
C ASP A 120 1.94 -4.00 3.29
N MET A 121 2.17 -4.40 2.04
CA MET A 121 3.49 -4.85 1.60
C MET A 121 4.03 -4.07 0.38
N GLU A 122 3.28 -3.13 -0.21
CA GLU A 122 3.64 -2.51 -1.50
C GLU A 122 3.49 -0.98 -1.56
N CYS A 123 2.66 -0.37 -0.73
CA CYS A 123 2.28 1.05 -0.90
C CYS A 123 3.50 1.99 -0.86
N TYR A 124 4.42 1.78 0.08
CA TYR A 124 5.61 2.62 0.17
C TYR A 124 6.51 2.54 -1.07
N PRO A 125 6.96 1.35 -1.53
CA PRO A 125 7.82 1.28 -2.72
C PRO A 125 7.14 1.81 -3.98
N LEU A 126 5.83 1.61 -4.15
CA LEU A 126 5.08 2.18 -5.27
C LEU A 126 5.08 3.71 -5.23
N GLY A 127 4.74 4.29 -4.09
CA GLY A 127 4.75 5.74 -3.89
C GLY A 127 6.16 6.33 -4.01
N TYR A 128 7.20 5.62 -3.53
CA TYR A 128 8.57 6.04 -3.66
C TYR A 128 9.04 6.10 -5.12
N VAL A 129 8.75 5.06 -5.91
CA VAL A 129 9.09 5.05 -7.34
C VAL A 129 8.35 6.17 -8.08
N CYS A 130 7.04 6.34 -7.86
CA CYS A 130 6.27 7.43 -8.46
C CYS A 130 6.85 8.80 -8.10
N LYS A 131 7.17 9.04 -6.83
CA LYS A 131 7.81 10.28 -6.38
C LYS A 131 9.15 10.53 -7.06
N LYS A 132 9.96 9.48 -7.26
CA LYS A 132 11.27 9.59 -7.94
C LYS A 132 11.16 9.95 -9.41
N TYR A 133 10.08 9.56 -10.06
CA TYR A 133 9.82 9.86 -11.48
C TYR A 133 8.86 11.05 -11.69
N ASP A 134 8.50 11.76 -10.63
CA ASP A 134 7.55 12.90 -10.65
C ASP A 134 6.16 12.52 -11.22
N ILE A 135 5.68 11.35 -10.85
CA ILE A 135 4.39 10.82 -11.25
C ILE A 135 3.40 10.96 -10.08
N GLY A 136 2.18 11.42 -10.36
CA GLY A 136 1.10 11.45 -9.39
C GLY A 136 0.81 10.04 -8.84
N PHE A 137 0.58 9.92 -7.52
CA PHE A 137 0.30 8.63 -6.89
C PHE A 137 -0.84 8.74 -5.90
N LYS A 138 -1.83 7.85 -6.04
CA LYS A 138 -2.92 7.65 -5.08
C LYS A 138 -2.99 6.18 -4.70
N SER A 139 -3.31 5.89 -3.44
CA SER A 139 -3.46 4.52 -2.97
C SER A 139 -4.77 4.34 -2.23
N TYR A 140 -5.51 3.34 -2.67
CA TYR A 140 -6.73 2.85 -2.03
C TYR A 140 -6.51 1.42 -1.56
N LYS A 141 -6.87 1.13 -0.32
CA LYS A 141 -6.67 -0.19 0.27
C LYS A 141 -8.00 -0.82 0.66
N TRP A 142 -8.14 -2.08 0.33
CA TRP A 142 -9.21 -2.95 0.78
C TRP A 142 -8.81 -3.59 2.11
N VAL A 143 -9.57 -3.36 3.15
CA VAL A 143 -9.34 -4.00 4.45
C VAL A 143 -9.78 -5.46 4.36
N SER A 144 -8.83 -6.37 4.22
CA SER A 144 -9.06 -7.80 4.03
C SER A 144 -9.15 -8.59 5.34
N ASP A 145 -8.45 -8.12 6.36
CA ASP A 145 -8.27 -8.83 7.61
C ASP A 145 -7.94 -7.88 8.78
N ASP A 146 -7.89 -8.42 9.97
CA ASP A 146 -7.51 -7.74 11.21
C ASP A 146 -6.21 -8.31 11.82
N GLY A 147 -5.31 -8.80 10.97
CA GLY A 147 -4.09 -9.49 11.35
C GLY A 147 -4.27 -11.01 11.48
N ASN A 148 -5.35 -11.56 10.93
CA ASN A 148 -5.59 -12.98 10.83
C ASN A 148 -5.42 -13.45 9.38
N VAL A 149 -4.43 -14.31 9.14
CA VAL A 149 -4.06 -14.79 7.80
C VAL A 149 -5.20 -15.58 7.13
N ASP A 150 -5.95 -16.38 7.88
CA ASP A 150 -7.08 -17.15 7.35
C ASP A 150 -8.19 -16.23 6.83
N THR A 151 -8.43 -15.12 7.51
CA THR A 151 -9.39 -14.09 7.09
C THR A 151 -8.94 -13.41 5.79
N TRP A 152 -7.64 -13.15 5.63
CA TRP A 152 -7.08 -12.60 4.40
C TRP A 152 -7.35 -13.50 3.19
N GLU A 153 -7.09 -14.80 3.28
CA GLU A 153 -7.32 -15.74 2.18
C GLU A 153 -8.78 -15.76 1.72
N GLN A 154 -9.72 -15.68 2.66
CA GLN A 154 -11.15 -15.68 2.37
C GLN A 154 -11.63 -14.39 1.67
N ASN A 155 -11.05 -13.25 2.02
CA ASN A 155 -11.54 -11.93 1.60
C ASN A 155 -10.75 -11.31 0.43
N ALA A 156 -9.52 -11.72 0.18
CA ALA A 156 -8.65 -11.10 -0.81
C ALA A 156 -9.25 -11.05 -2.22
N ALA A 157 -10.00 -12.08 -2.63
CA ALA A 157 -10.60 -12.17 -3.95
C ALA A 157 -11.79 -11.20 -4.16
N ILE A 158 -12.48 -10.80 -3.08
CA ILE A 158 -13.69 -9.97 -3.14
C ILE A 158 -13.31 -8.48 -3.35
N GLY A 159 -12.14 -8.09 -2.86
CA GLY A 159 -11.69 -6.69 -2.84
C GLY A 159 -11.63 -6.05 -4.23
N PHE A 160 -11.23 -6.80 -5.25
CA PHE A 160 -11.10 -6.25 -6.59
C PHE A 160 -12.43 -5.81 -7.21
N GLN A 161 -13.50 -6.58 -7.01
CA GLN A 161 -14.81 -6.22 -7.54
C GLN A 161 -15.34 -4.93 -6.92
N ASN A 162 -15.23 -4.80 -5.60
CA ASN A 162 -15.66 -3.61 -4.87
C ASN A 162 -14.79 -2.38 -5.23
N PHE A 163 -13.49 -2.60 -5.45
CA PHE A 163 -12.62 -1.52 -5.92
C PHE A 163 -13.02 -1.02 -7.32
N ARG A 164 -13.37 -1.92 -8.22
CA ARG A 164 -13.81 -1.52 -9.57
C ARG A 164 -14.96 -0.53 -9.51
N GLU A 165 -15.96 -0.80 -8.69
CA GLU A 165 -17.10 0.10 -8.48
C GLU A 165 -16.66 1.43 -7.86
N HIS A 166 -15.83 1.38 -6.82
CA HIS A 166 -15.27 2.57 -6.18
C HIS A 166 -14.44 3.42 -7.16
N PHE A 167 -13.63 2.80 -7.99
CA PHE A 167 -12.80 3.48 -8.99
C PHE A 167 -13.65 4.19 -10.05
N LEU A 168 -14.67 3.53 -10.60
CA LEU A 168 -15.58 4.11 -11.58
C LEU A 168 -16.34 5.32 -11.00
N GLN A 169 -16.81 5.19 -9.78
CA GLN A 169 -17.49 6.29 -9.08
C GLN A 169 -16.54 7.46 -8.80
N THR A 170 -15.35 7.20 -8.32
CA THR A 170 -14.38 8.24 -7.90
C THR A 170 -13.80 9.01 -9.06
N PHE A 171 -13.45 8.33 -10.16
CA PHE A 171 -12.71 8.92 -11.27
C PHE A 171 -13.56 9.22 -12.51
N PHE A 172 -14.73 8.61 -12.66
CA PHE A 172 -15.59 8.78 -13.83
C PHE A 172 -17.01 9.27 -13.47
N GLY A 173 -17.39 9.32 -12.20
CA GLY A 173 -18.72 9.73 -11.75
C GLY A 173 -19.86 8.80 -12.22
N GLU A 174 -19.52 7.54 -12.50
CA GLU A 174 -20.50 6.52 -12.91
C GLU A 174 -21.15 5.90 -11.67
N TYR A 175 -22.50 5.83 -11.66
CA TYR A 175 -23.31 5.21 -10.60
C TYR A 175 -23.87 3.88 -11.07
#